data_04055459e5113c8845e1d6cb70d1c881
#
_entry.id   04055459e5113c8845e1d6cb70d1c881
#
_cell.length_a   1.000
_cell.length_b   1.000
_cell.length_c   1.000
_cell.angle_alpha   90.00
_cell.angle_beta   90.00
_cell.angle_gamma   90.00
#
_symmetry.space_group_name_H-M   'P 1'
#
loop_
_entity.id
_entity.type
_entity.pdbx_description
1 polymer ?
#
loop_
_entity_poly.entity_id
_entity_poly.type
_entity_poly.pdbx_seq_one_letter_code
_entity_poly.pdbx_strand_id
1 'polypeptide(L)'
;MSDFQSRSLFLQKYIRYPRFSALLRLSMKYAMEGVRKILIHSIQKHYPVEMSEYERIMSEHGTAATAAFALPPHANEVLKLFWECDVKQCLPVAFYEATIRGVNSLSSSTPKVSLPPQILGPAIRALGSFHSKRADHVRSILEPIRDCGDCKTENLLALEHTLLPTRNDLSVSPLRDLSLESKPKITRTLCGACDTEVIAGDVTFRQEFWAELPGMFCLPAWGELLKFVILK
;
A
#
# COMPACT_ATOMS: atom_id res chain seq x y z
N MET A 1 6.79 -23.28 26.25
CA MET A 1 6.80 -22.30 25.13
C MET A 1 5.82 -22.64 23.99
N SER A 2 5.26 -23.82 23.91
CA SER A 2 4.35 -24.29 22.84
C SER A 2 2.91 -23.77 22.90
N ASP A 3 2.39 -23.45 24.08
CA ASP A 3 0.98 -23.04 24.26
C ASP A 3 0.66 -21.60 23.79
N PHE A 4 1.68 -20.74 23.76
CA PHE A 4 1.53 -19.35 23.35
C PHE A 4 1.42 -19.19 21.82
N GLN A 5 2.14 -20.07 21.08
CA GLN A 5 2.07 -20.07 19.61
C GLN A 5 0.74 -20.64 19.10
N SER A 6 0.18 -21.65 19.77
CA SER A 6 -1.12 -22.24 19.40
C SER A 6 -2.28 -21.26 19.58
N ARG A 7 -2.26 -20.44 20.64
CA ARG A 7 -3.29 -19.41 20.88
C ARG A 7 -3.23 -18.25 19.89
N SER A 8 -2.02 -17.88 19.43
CA SER A 8 -1.82 -16.88 18.38
C SER A 8 -2.45 -17.31 17.05
N LEU A 9 -2.33 -18.57 16.67
CA LEU A 9 -2.90 -19.13 15.44
C LEU A 9 -4.44 -19.16 15.46
N PHE A 10 -5.06 -19.38 16.62
CA PHE A 10 -6.52 -19.40 16.75
C PHE A 10 -7.15 -18.00 16.56
N LEU A 11 -6.44 -16.95 17.01
CA LEU A 11 -6.88 -15.56 16.82
C LEU A 11 -6.77 -15.11 15.36
N GLN A 12 -5.78 -15.60 14.61
CA GLN A 12 -5.49 -15.18 13.24
C GLN A 12 -6.54 -15.58 12.20
N LYS A 13 -7.19 -16.72 12.37
CA LYS A 13 -8.04 -17.30 11.31
C LYS A 13 -9.50 -16.84 11.33
N TYR A 14 -9.97 -16.17 12.40
CA TYR A 14 -11.42 -15.93 12.62
C TYR A 14 -11.80 -14.60 13.27
N ILE A 15 -10.87 -13.67 13.49
CA ILE A 15 -11.28 -12.36 14.06
C ILE A 15 -11.87 -11.48 12.96
N ARG A 16 -13.17 -11.18 13.07
CA ARG A 16 -13.81 -10.14 12.25
C ARG A 16 -13.33 -8.77 12.69
N TYR A 17 -13.17 -7.84 11.76
CA TYR A 17 -12.71 -6.48 12.03
C TYR A 17 -13.41 -5.79 13.21
N PRO A 18 -14.74 -5.84 13.39
CA PRO A 18 -15.38 -5.19 14.54
C PRO A 18 -14.88 -5.71 15.90
N ARG A 19 -14.61 -7.02 16.01
CA ARG A 19 -14.04 -7.61 17.23
C ARG A 19 -12.59 -7.20 17.43
N PHE A 20 -11.79 -7.23 16.39
CA PHE A 20 -10.40 -6.79 16.42
C PHE A 20 -10.30 -5.32 16.88
N SER A 21 -11.08 -4.43 16.27
CA SER A 21 -11.08 -3.00 16.56
C SER A 21 -11.52 -2.71 18.01
N ALA A 22 -12.54 -3.43 18.50
CA ALA A 22 -12.99 -3.32 19.90
C ALA A 22 -11.90 -3.77 20.87
N LEU A 23 -11.29 -4.93 20.64
CA LEU A 23 -10.23 -5.46 21.50
C LEU A 23 -9.00 -4.54 21.52
N LEU A 24 -8.60 -3.98 20.37
CA LEU A 24 -7.47 -3.08 20.29
C LEU A 24 -7.72 -1.78 21.08
N ARG A 25 -8.91 -1.17 20.96
CA ARG A 25 -9.31 0.01 21.73
C ARG A 25 -9.39 -0.30 23.23
N LEU A 26 -9.97 -1.44 23.62
CA LEU A 26 -10.06 -1.85 25.03
C LEU A 26 -8.67 -2.09 25.60
N SER A 27 -7.77 -2.72 24.86
CA SER A 27 -6.39 -2.97 25.32
C SER A 27 -5.65 -1.67 25.61
N MET A 28 -5.90 -0.61 24.84
CA MET A 28 -5.37 0.73 25.13
C MET A 28 -6.03 1.36 26.34
N LYS A 29 -7.38 1.38 26.37
CA LYS A 29 -8.13 2.01 27.46
C LYS A 29 -7.80 1.44 28.83
N TYR A 30 -7.56 0.15 28.91
CA TYR A 30 -7.28 -0.57 30.16
C TYR A 30 -5.81 -0.95 30.34
N ALA A 31 -4.91 -0.38 29.54
CA ALA A 31 -3.47 -0.63 29.58
C ALA A 31 -3.10 -2.14 29.57
N MET A 32 -3.85 -2.94 28.80
CA MET A 32 -3.62 -4.40 28.68
C MET A 32 -2.50 -4.67 27.67
N GLU A 33 -1.26 -4.35 28.04
CA GLU A 33 -0.08 -4.39 27.16
C GLU A 33 0.13 -5.75 26.49
N GLY A 34 -0.08 -6.86 27.21
CA GLY A 34 0.07 -8.21 26.64
C GLY A 34 -0.91 -8.47 25.49
N VAL A 35 -2.18 -8.08 25.67
CA VAL A 35 -3.22 -8.21 24.63
C VAL A 35 -2.91 -7.30 23.46
N ARG A 36 -2.53 -6.05 23.73
CA ARG A 36 -2.16 -5.06 22.71
C ARG A 36 -1.02 -5.56 21.83
N LYS A 37 0.05 -6.09 22.42
CA LYS A 37 1.20 -6.67 21.69
C LYS A 37 0.78 -7.80 20.76
N ILE A 38 -0.04 -8.73 21.23
CA ILE A 38 -0.54 -9.85 20.41
C ILE A 38 -1.34 -9.34 19.21
N LEU A 39 -2.25 -8.38 19.43
CA LEU A 39 -3.07 -7.82 18.37
C LEU A 39 -2.23 -7.07 17.35
N ILE A 40 -1.28 -6.24 17.79
CA ILE A 40 -0.37 -5.51 16.90
C ILE A 40 0.49 -6.50 16.10
N HIS A 41 1.08 -7.49 16.75
CA HIS A 41 1.88 -8.50 16.07
C HIS A 41 1.08 -9.28 15.02
N SER A 42 -0.19 -9.58 15.30
CA SER A 42 -1.04 -10.27 14.33
C SER A 42 -1.33 -9.41 13.09
N ILE A 43 -1.54 -8.11 13.25
CA ILE A 43 -1.85 -7.22 12.14
C ILE A 43 -0.62 -6.81 11.32
N GLN A 44 0.56 -6.72 11.94
CA GLN A 44 1.82 -6.40 11.25
C GLN A 44 2.14 -7.34 10.09
N LYS A 45 1.73 -8.60 10.19
CA LYS A 45 1.91 -9.59 9.12
C LYS A 45 1.16 -9.24 7.83
N HIS A 46 0.14 -8.39 7.94
CA HIS A 46 -0.69 -7.97 6.82
C HIS A 46 -0.47 -6.51 6.41
N TYR A 47 0.20 -5.73 7.27
CA TYR A 47 0.64 -4.35 7.01
C TYR A 47 2.16 -4.28 7.19
N PRO A 48 2.91 -4.89 6.26
CA PRO A 48 4.34 -5.10 6.42
C PRO A 48 5.14 -3.80 6.25
N VAL A 49 6.38 -3.83 6.75
CA VAL A 49 7.37 -2.78 6.55
C VAL A 49 8.28 -3.06 5.34
N GLU A 50 8.32 -4.31 4.89
CA GLU A 50 9.12 -4.75 3.74
C GLU A 50 8.26 -4.75 2.47
N MET A 51 8.78 -4.17 1.39
CA MET A 51 8.08 -4.08 0.11
C MET A 51 7.77 -5.45 -0.49
N SER A 52 8.73 -6.37 -0.45
CA SER A 52 8.56 -7.74 -0.98
C SER A 52 7.40 -8.48 -0.34
N GLU A 53 7.23 -8.30 0.97
CA GLU A 53 6.12 -8.90 1.70
C GLU A 53 4.78 -8.23 1.35
N TYR A 54 4.79 -6.90 1.12
CA TYR A 54 3.62 -6.19 0.62
C TYR A 54 3.20 -6.70 -0.77
N GLU A 55 4.15 -6.86 -1.69
CA GLU A 55 3.89 -7.39 -3.04
C GLU A 55 3.32 -8.81 -2.99
N ARG A 56 3.85 -9.67 -2.12
CA ARG A 56 3.32 -11.01 -1.89
C ARG A 56 1.86 -10.96 -1.42
N ILE A 57 1.55 -10.13 -0.44
CA ILE A 57 0.18 -9.94 0.07
C ILE A 57 -0.74 -9.43 -1.04
N MET A 58 -0.29 -8.47 -1.82
CA MET A 58 -1.08 -7.93 -2.93
C MET A 58 -1.36 -8.96 -4.01
N SER A 59 -0.39 -9.80 -4.36
CA SER A 59 -0.56 -10.87 -5.34
C SER A 59 -1.52 -11.98 -4.87
N GLU A 60 -1.49 -12.32 -3.58
CA GLU A 60 -2.31 -13.40 -3.01
C GLU A 60 -3.74 -12.95 -2.64
N HIS A 61 -3.91 -11.72 -2.16
CA HIS A 61 -5.13 -11.24 -1.52
C HIS A 61 -5.71 -9.95 -2.11
N GLY A 62 -4.96 -9.27 -2.97
CA GLY A 62 -5.35 -8.00 -3.57
C GLY A 62 -5.31 -6.79 -2.62
N THR A 63 -5.32 -6.98 -1.29
CA THR A 63 -5.20 -5.89 -0.29
C THR A 63 -4.74 -6.40 1.07
N ALA A 64 -4.07 -5.55 1.84
CA ALA A 64 -3.71 -5.84 3.22
C ALA A 64 -4.95 -6.10 4.11
N ALA A 65 -6.02 -5.35 3.89
CA ALA A 65 -7.27 -5.54 4.64
C ALA A 65 -7.93 -6.89 4.34
N THR A 66 -7.90 -7.36 3.08
CA THR A 66 -8.44 -8.68 2.68
C THR A 66 -7.62 -9.82 3.27
N ALA A 67 -6.29 -9.64 3.33
CA ALA A 67 -5.41 -10.61 3.98
C ALA A 67 -5.65 -10.68 5.50
N ALA A 68 -5.91 -9.53 6.14
CA ALA A 68 -6.02 -9.42 7.60
C ALA A 68 -7.38 -9.86 8.14
N PHE A 69 -8.47 -9.66 7.39
CA PHE A 69 -9.83 -9.82 7.90
C PHE A 69 -10.71 -10.65 6.97
N ALA A 70 -11.49 -11.55 7.54
CA ALA A 70 -12.43 -12.39 6.78
C ALA A 70 -13.53 -11.57 6.07
N LEU A 71 -13.92 -10.43 6.65
CA LEU A 71 -14.77 -9.42 6.03
C LEU A 71 -13.98 -8.11 6.09
N PRO A 72 -13.33 -7.71 4.98
CA PRO A 72 -12.46 -6.56 5.00
C PRO A 72 -13.27 -5.28 5.22
N PRO A 73 -12.84 -4.42 6.15
CA PRO A 73 -13.42 -3.10 6.33
C PRO A 73 -12.97 -2.17 5.22
N HIS A 74 -13.59 -1.00 5.14
CA HIS A 74 -13.05 0.07 4.30
C HIS A 74 -11.63 0.47 4.78
N ALA A 75 -10.74 0.75 3.85
CA ALA A 75 -9.35 1.13 4.17
C ALA A 75 -9.28 2.33 5.13
N ASN A 76 -10.22 3.28 5.01
CA ASN A 76 -10.35 4.42 5.92
C ASN A 76 -10.65 4.03 7.37
N GLU A 77 -11.42 2.96 7.59
CA GLU A 77 -11.72 2.47 8.95
C GLU A 77 -10.47 1.88 9.60
N VAL A 78 -9.67 1.16 8.83
CA VAL A 78 -8.41 0.59 9.31
C VAL A 78 -7.41 1.69 9.61
N LEU A 79 -7.24 2.64 8.68
CA LEU A 79 -6.35 3.79 8.88
C LEU A 79 -6.73 4.58 10.14
N LYS A 80 -8.02 4.88 10.32
CA LYS A 80 -8.53 5.57 11.51
C LYS A 80 -8.23 4.77 12.78
N LEU A 81 -8.46 3.47 12.78
CA LEU A 81 -8.18 2.60 13.91
C LEU A 81 -6.70 2.61 14.29
N PHE A 82 -5.80 2.47 13.32
CA PHE A 82 -4.36 2.45 13.57
C PHE A 82 -3.86 3.80 14.09
N TRP A 83 -4.42 4.89 13.58
CA TRP A 83 -4.12 6.24 14.07
C TRP A 83 -4.59 6.41 15.53
N GLU A 84 -5.85 6.10 15.83
CA GLU A 84 -6.43 6.20 17.17
C GLU A 84 -5.70 5.30 18.19
N CYS A 85 -5.24 4.14 17.75
CA CYS A 85 -4.58 3.15 18.60
C CYS A 85 -3.05 3.21 18.57
N ASP A 86 -2.47 4.26 17.98
CA ASP A 86 -1.01 4.49 17.89
C ASP A 86 -0.23 3.25 17.38
N VAL A 87 -0.76 2.60 16.32
CA VAL A 87 -0.12 1.45 15.66
C VAL A 87 0.80 1.97 14.55
N LYS A 88 1.84 2.71 14.94
CA LYS A 88 2.69 3.53 14.06
C LYS A 88 3.29 2.77 12.89
N GLN A 89 3.77 1.56 13.12
CA GLN A 89 4.46 0.76 12.12
C GLN A 89 3.57 0.30 10.96
N CYS A 90 2.25 0.22 11.18
CA CYS A 90 1.29 -0.16 10.13
C CYS A 90 0.71 1.06 9.39
N LEU A 91 0.94 2.28 9.89
CA LEU A 91 0.36 3.49 9.33
C LEU A 91 0.76 3.76 7.88
N PRO A 92 2.03 3.63 7.43
CA PRO A 92 2.38 3.94 6.05
C PRO A 92 1.58 3.13 5.03
N VAL A 93 1.45 1.81 5.24
CA VAL A 93 0.67 0.94 4.36
C VAL A 93 -0.83 1.24 4.46
N ALA A 94 -1.35 1.49 5.66
CA ALA A 94 -2.76 1.85 5.84
C ALA A 94 -3.12 3.18 5.16
N PHE A 95 -2.23 4.19 5.25
CA PHE A 95 -2.37 5.45 4.52
C PHE A 95 -2.35 5.22 3.01
N TYR A 96 -1.37 4.44 2.52
CA TYR A 96 -1.25 4.12 1.11
C TYR A 96 -2.52 3.47 0.57
N GLU A 97 -3.00 2.41 1.22
CA GLU A 97 -4.23 1.73 0.79
C GLU A 97 -5.47 2.63 0.85
N ALA A 98 -5.60 3.47 1.88
CA ALA A 98 -6.69 4.42 1.98
C ALA A 98 -6.63 5.48 0.85
N THR A 99 -5.41 5.92 0.49
CA THR A 99 -5.19 6.92 -0.55
C THR A 99 -5.47 6.37 -1.95
N ILE A 100 -4.99 5.16 -2.29
CA ILE A 100 -5.19 4.56 -3.62
C ILE A 100 -6.62 4.09 -3.87
N ARG A 101 -7.40 3.78 -2.84
CA ARG A 101 -8.81 3.36 -2.97
C ARG A 101 -9.76 4.52 -3.20
N GLY A 102 -9.21 5.70 -3.28
CA GLY A 102 -9.79 6.81 -3.97
C GLY A 102 -10.39 7.89 -3.12
N VAL A 103 -10.38 9.06 -3.71
CA VAL A 103 -11.03 10.29 -3.25
C VAL A 103 -12.50 10.05 -2.90
N ASN A 104 -13.19 9.16 -3.59
CA ASN A 104 -14.58 8.83 -3.32
C ASN A 104 -14.77 8.21 -1.92
N SER A 105 -13.78 7.44 -1.43
CA SER A 105 -13.84 6.91 -0.07
C SER A 105 -13.30 7.89 0.96
N LEU A 106 -12.37 8.78 0.60
CA LEU A 106 -11.87 9.83 1.48
C LEU A 106 -12.91 10.93 1.72
N SER A 107 -13.71 11.23 0.71
CA SER A 107 -14.78 12.23 0.76
C SER A 107 -16.17 11.68 1.12
N SER A 108 -16.26 10.38 1.41
CA SER A 108 -17.51 9.72 1.79
C SER A 108 -18.15 10.43 2.99
N SER A 109 -19.30 11.05 2.74
CA SER A 109 -20.10 11.77 3.72
C SER A 109 -20.83 10.85 4.72
N THR A 110 -20.57 9.56 4.69
CA THR A 110 -21.15 8.67 5.69
C THR A 110 -20.45 8.89 7.04
N PRO A 111 -21.19 9.19 8.13
CA PRO A 111 -20.62 9.55 9.42
C PRO A 111 -19.67 8.50 10.02
N LYS A 112 -19.76 7.25 9.55
CA LYS A 112 -18.95 6.14 10.05
C LYS A 112 -17.50 6.14 9.56
N VAL A 113 -17.18 6.85 8.48
CA VAL A 113 -15.87 6.75 7.79
C VAL A 113 -15.16 8.10 7.68
N SER A 114 -15.66 9.15 8.35
CA SER A 114 -15.00 10.46 8.36
C SER A 114 -13.61 10.35 9.00
N LEU A 115 -12.59 10.73 8.24
CA LEU A 115 -11.21 10.84 8.72
C LEU A 115 -10.99 12.21 9.34
N PRO A 116 -10.29 12.29 10.49
CA PRO A 116 -9.91 13.59 11.05
C PRO A 116 -8.97 14.35 10.12
N PRO A 117 -8.98 15.71 10.16
CA PRO A 117 -8.15 16.55 9.27
C PRO A 117 -6.66 16.19 9.29
N GLN A 118 -6.15 15.75 10.43
CA GLN A 118 -4.75 15.34 10.62
C GLN A 118 -4.36 14.12 9.76
N ILE A 119 -5.32 13.27 9.42
CA ILE A 119 -5.14 12.12 8.52
C ILE A 119 -5.48 12.52 7.07
N LEU A 120 -6.58 13.23 6.90
CA LEU A 120 -7.11 13.57 5.58
C LEU A 120 -6.16 14.46 4.78
N GLY A 121 -5.57 15.48 5.42
CA GLY A 121 -4.66 16.41 4.76
C GLY A 121 -3.44 15.72 4.13
N PRO A 122 -2.66 14.93 4.88
CA PRO A 122 -1.57 14.14 4.31
C PRO A 122 -2.02 13.20 3.19
N ALA A 123 -3.14 12.50 3.33
CA ALA A 123 -3.64 11.56 2.32
C ALA A 123 -3.98 12.28 0.99
N ILE A 124 -4.62 13.44 1.04
CA ILE A 124 -4.94 14.22 -0.16
C ILE A 124 -3.67 14.73 -0.86
N ARG A 125 -2.69 15.24 -0.09
CA ARG A 125 -1.41 15.68 -0.67
C ARG A 125 -0.64 14.52 -1.31
N ALA A 126 -0.61 13.38 -0.65
CA ALA A 126 0.05 12.18 -1.15
C ALA A 126 -0.59 11.68 -2.46
N LEU A 127 -1.91 11.75 -2.60
CA LEU A 127 -2.60 11.36 -3.83
C LEU A 127 -2.09 12.14 -5.03
N GLY A 128 -1.99 13.48 -4.93
CA GLY A 128 -1.42 14.31 -5.99
C GLY A 128 0.03 13.92 -6.33
N SER A 129 0.84 13.68 -5.29
CA SER A 129 2.22 13.22 -5.45
C SER A 129 2.30 11.83 -6.13
N PHE A 130 1.39 10.91 -5.81
CA PHE A 130 1.34 9.57 -6.41
C PHE A 130 1.12 9.64 -7.91
N HIS A 131 0.16 10.46 -8.35
CA HIS A 131 -0.12 10.65 -9.77
C HIS A 131 1.08 11.26 -10.51
N SER A 132 1.68 12.31 -9.95
CA SER A 132 2.84 12.96 -10.57
C SER A 132 4.01 12.00 -10.67
N LYS A 133 4.43 11.38 -9.57
CA LYS A 133 5.56 10.44 -9.54
C LYS A 133 5.37 9.27 -10.50
N ARG A 134 4.17 8.72 -10.58
CA ARG A 134 3.89 7.63 -11.53
C ARG A 134 3.95 8.09 -12.97
N ALA A 135 3.37 9.24 -13.28
CA ALA A 135 3.42 9.78 -14.65
C ALA A 135 4.85 10.12 -15.08
N ASP A 136 5.63 10.73 -14.20
CA ASP A 136 7.03 11.08 -14.47
C ASP A 136 7.88 9.82 -14.64
N HIS A 137 7.66 8.80 -13.81
CA HIS A 137 8.32 7.50 -13.96
C HIS A 137 7.99 6.85 -15.31
N VAL A 138 6.70 6.74 -15.69
CA VAL A 138 6.32 6.14 -16.97
C VAL A 138 6.97 6.87 -18.12
N ARG A 139 7.03 8.20 -18.10
CA ARG A 139 7.72 8.97 -19.12
C ARG A 139 9.23 8.68 -19.15
N SER A 140 9.87 8.67 -17.98
CA SER A 140 11.33 8.45 -17.89
C SER A 140 11.76 7.07 -18.39
N ILE A 141 10.97 6.01 -18.16
CA ILE A 141 11.31 4.67 -18.65
C ILE A 141 10.99 4.48 -20.14
N LEU A 142 10.07 5.28 -20.71
CA LEU A 142 9.72 5.19 -22.13
C LEU A 142 10.57 6.13 -23.01
N GLU A 143 11.17 7.18 -22.45
CA GLU A 143 11.96 8.15 -23.21
C GLU A 143 13.16 7.51 -23.94
N PRO A 144 14.00 6.67 -23.31
CA PRO A 144 15.10 6.01 -24.00
C PRO A 144 14.65 5.07 -25.12
N ILE A 145 13.43 4.54 -25.01
CA ILE A 145 12.90 3.55 -25.96
C ILE A 145 12.39 4.20 -27.24
N ARG A 146 12.07 5.49 -27.20
CA ARG A 146 11.60 6.24 -28.40
C ARG A 146 12.60 6.23 -29.53
N ASP A 147 13.88 6.15 -29.21
CA ASP A 147 14.99 6.11 -30.19
C ASP A 147 15.39 4.67 -30.58
N CYS A 148 14.72 3.66 -30.05
CA CYS A 148 15.00 2.27 -30.37
C CYS A 148 14.48 1.92 -31.78
N GLY A 149 15.39 1.54 -32.67
CA GLY A 149 15.04 1.18 -34.04
C GLY A 149 14.17 -0.08 -34.19
N ASP A 150 14.17 -0.94 -33.20
CA ASP A 150 13.39 -2.19 -33.19
C ASP A 150 11.98 -2.01 -32.59
N CYS A 151 11.73 -0.91 -31.89
CA CYS A 151 10.44 -0.59 -31.31
C CYS A 151 9.64 0.36 -32.21
N LYS A 152 8.37 0.02 -32.49
CA LYS A 152 7.51 0.89 -33.33
C LYS A 152 6.96 2.05 -32.50
N THR A 153 7.20 3.28 -32.94
CA THR A 153 6.77 4.51 -32.26
C THR A 153 5.27 4.56 -31.99
N GLU A 154 4.46 4.08 -32.93
CA GLU A 154 2.97 4.02 -32.74
C GLU A 154 2.56 3.16 -31.55
N ASN A 155 3.26 2.07 -31.32
CA ASN A 155 3.03 1.17 -30.22
C ASN A 155 3.45 1.79 -28.87
N LEU A 156 4.49 2.63 -28.84
CA LEU A 156 4.94 3.32 -27.64
C LEU A 156 3.93 4.34 -27.14
N LEU A 157 3.31 5.10 -28.05
CA LEU A 157 2.23 6.03 -27.69
C LEU A 157 1.03 5.31 -27.10
N ALA A 158 0.64 4.18 -27.69
CA ALA A 158 -0.45 3.35 -27.16
C ALA A 158 -0.11 2.76 -25.78
N LEU A 159 1.16 2.37 -25.59
CA LEU A 159 1.66 1.87 -24.30
C LEU A 159 1.67 2.99 -23.26
N GLU A 160 2.21 4.16 -23.58
CA GLU A 160 2.21 5.33 -22.71
C GLU A 160 0.79 5.67 -22.24
N HIS A 161 -0.18 5.76 -23.14
CA HIS A 161 -1.60 5.97 -22.81
C HIS A 161 -2.19 4.88 -21.93
N THR A 162 -1.70 3.66 -22.03
CA THR A 162 -2.16 2.54 -21.19
C THR A 162 -1.57 2.59 -19.77
N LEU A 163 -0.32 3.02 -19.66
CA LEU A 163 0.44 3.06 -18.40
C LEU A 163 0.20 4.36 -17.60
N LEU A 164 -0.10 5.45 -18.32
CA LEU A 164 -0.42 6.71 -17.66
C LEU A 164 -1.82 6.67 -17.03
N PRO A 165 -1.96 7.18 -15.82
CA PRO A 165 -3.27 7.32 -15.20
C PRO A 165 -4.15 8.25 -16.04
N THR A 166 -5.32 7.77 -16.43
CA THR A 166 -6.32 8.67 -17.01
C THR A 166 -6.85 9.62 -15.94
N ARG A 167 -7.29 10.83 -16.35
CA ARG A 167 -7.84 11.84 -15.41
C ARG A 167 -8.97 11.31 -14.52
N ASN A 168 -9.64 10.25 -14.94
CA ASN A 168 -10.77 9.66 -14.24
C ASN A 168 -10.37 8.42 -13.42
N ASP A 169 -9.17 7.88 -13.62
CA ASP A 169 -8.69 6.73 -12.86
C ASP A 169 -7.81 7.18 -11.69
N LEU A 170 -8.49 7.60 -10.62
CA LEU A 170 -7.86 7.97 -9.37
C LEU A 170 -7.32 6.76 -8.58
N SER A 171 -7.51 5.55 -9.09
CA SER A 171 -7.09 4.30 -8.44
C SER A 171 -5.67 3.86 -8.81
N VAL A 172 -4.90 4.70 -9.51
CA VAL A 172 -3.54 4.34 -9.94
C VAL A 172 -2.63 4.18 -8.75
N SER A 173 -2.28 2.93 -8.51
CA SER A 173 -1.33 2.52 -7.48
C SER A 173 0.11 2.66 -8.00
N PRO A 174 0.95 3.54 -7.42
CA PRO A 174 2.36 3.63 -7.79
C PRO A 174 3.15 2.34 -7.57
N LEU A 175 2.73 1.53 -6.60
CA LEU A 175 3.36 0.23 -6.29
C LEU A 175 2.82 -0.93 -7.13
N ARG A 176 1.94 -0.65 -8.08
CA ARG A 176 1.41 -1.66 -8.99
C ARG A 176 2.50 -2.13 -9.93
N ASP A 177 2.74 -3.43 -9.95
CA ASP A 177 3.72 -4.05 -10.82
C ASP A 177 3.28 -3.99 -12.29
N LEU A 178 4.02 -3.26 -13.11
CA LEU A 178 3.77 -3.16 -14.55
C LEU A 178 3.88 -4.51 -15.25
N SER A 179 4.77 -5.38 -14.77
CA SER A 179 5.01 -6.68 -15.40
C SER A 179 3.81 -7.61 -15.30
N LEU A 180 3.05 -7.55 -14.21
CA LEU A 180 1.90 -8.45 -13.98
C LEU A 180 0.69 -8.09 -14.83
N GLU A 181 0.41 -6.80 -15.00
CA GLU A 181 -0.84 -6.37 -15.65
C GLU A 181 -0.68 -5.98 -17.11
N SER A 182 0.46 -5.40 -17.45
CA SER A 182 0.75 -4.90 -18.78
C SER A 182 1.65 -5.85 -19.59
N LYS A 183 2.14 -6.94 -18.97
CA LYS A 183 3.07 -7.87 -19.60
C LYS A 183 2.64 -8.32 -21.01
N PRO A 184 1.38 -8.72 -21.25
CA PRO A 184 0.96 -9.10 -22.62
C PRO A 184 0.97 -7.94 -23.61
N LYS A 185 0.83 -6.69 -23.13
CA LYS A 185 0.88 -5.49 -23.95
C LYS A 185 2.32 -5.03 -24.15
N ILE A 186 3.12 -5.01 -23.10
CA ILE A 186 4.53 -4.61 -23.12
C ILE A 186 5.31 -5.55 -24.04
N THR A 187 5.24 -6.86 -23.82
CA THR A 187 5.98 -7.86 -24.63
C THR A 187 5.59 -7.90 -26.10
N ARG A 188 4.39 -7.43 -26.47
CA ARG A 188 3.99 -7.30 -27.87
C ARG A 188 4.42 -5.99 -28.53
N THR A 189 4.81 -5.03 -27.71
CA THR A 189 5.06 -3.65 -28.12
C THR A 189 6.55 -3.35 -28.18
N LEU A 190 7.33 -3.90 -27.24
CA LEU A 190 8.74 -3.66 -27.07
C LEU A 190 9.59 -4.82 -27.60
N CYS A 191 10.81 -4.52 -28.02
CA CYS A 191 11.83 -5.53 -28.23
C CYS A 191 12.32 -6.09 -26.89
N GLY A 192 12.97 -7.27 -26.88
CA GLY A 192 13.36 -7.95 -25.65
C GLY A 192 14.31 -7.14 -24.74
N ALA A 193 15.19 -6.32 -25.33
CA ALA A 193 16.09 -5.45 -24.58
C ALA A 193 15.30 -4.35 -23.84
N CYS A 194 14.42 -3.63 -24.56
CA CYS A 194 13.59 -2.58 -23.99
C CYS A 194 12.57 -3.12 -22.95
N ASP A 195 12.03 -4.31 -23.16
CA ASP A 195 11.15 -4.96 -22.17
C ASP A 195 11.89 -5.19 -20.85
N THR A 196 13.12 -5.69 -20.92
CA THR A 196 13.96 -5.91 -19.72
C THR A 196 14.26 -4.59 -19.01
N GLU A 197 14.56 -3.54 -19.74
CA GLU A 197 14.89 -2.23 -19.18
C GLU A 197 13.68 -1.56 -18.51
N VAL A 198 12.50 -1.65 -19.11
CA VAL A 198 11.23 -1.16 -18.50
C VAL A 198 10.93 -1.88 -17.20
N ILE A 199 11.06 -3.21 -17.18
CA ILE A 199 10.79 -4.00 -15.97
C ILE A 199 11.80 -3.64 -14.87
N ALA A 200 13.08 -3.54 -15.18
CA ALA A 200 14.11 -3.17 -14.22
C ALA A 200 13.90 -1.75 -13.66
N GLY A 201 13.54 -0.80 -14.51
CA GLY A 201 13.20 0.56 -14.11
C GLY A 201 11.99 0.62 -13.20
N ASP A 202 10.93 -0.18 -13.48
CA ASP A 202 9.75 -0.24 -12.64
C ASP A 202 10.04 -0.83 -11.25
N VAL A 203 10.87 -1.85 -11.17
CA VAL A 203 11.32 -2.43 -9.88
C VAL A 203 12.05 -1.38 -9.05
N THR A 204 13.00 -0.66 -9.66
CA THR A 204 13.77 0.40 -8.98
C THR A 204 12.84 1.50 -8.46
N PHE A 205 11.94 1.99 -9.31
CA PHE A 205 10.97 3.01 -8.93
C PHE A 205 10.09 2.58 -7.74
N ARG A 206 9.58 1.35 -7.75
CA ARG A 206 8.74 0.86 -6.66
C ARG A 206 9.50 0.76 -5.35
N GLN A 207 10.80 0.38 -5.39
CA GLN A 207 11.66 0.35 -4.20
C GLN A 207 11.92 1.75 -3.65
N GLU A 208 12.23 2.72 -4.50
CA GLU A 208 12.42 4.12 -4.11
C GLU A 208 11.13 4.72 -3.55
N PHE A 209 10.01 4.50 -4.24
CA PHE A 209 8.69 4.95 -3.79
C PHE A 209 8.34 4.37 -2.42
N TRP A 210 8.61 3.07 -2.19
CA TRP A 210 8.39 2.42 -0.91
C TRP A 210 9.24 3.04 0.20
N ALA A 211 10.51 3.31 -0.07
CA ALA A 211 11.42 3.93 0.88
C ALA A 211 10.91 5.32 1.33
N GLU A 212 10.34 6.10 0.41
CA GLU A 212 9.81 7.44 0.68
C GLU A 212 8.40 7.43 1.28
N LEU A 213 7.69 6.32 1.24
CA LEU A 213 6.26 6.23 1.57
C LEU A 213 5.90 6.83 2.92
N PRO A 214 6.61 6.57 4.03
CA PRO A 214 6.28 7.19 5.32
C PRO A 214 6.36 8.71 5.28
N GLY A 215 7.39 9.26 4.62
CA GLY A 215 7.61 10.72 4.51
C GLY A 215 6.47 11.44 3.76
N MET A 216 5.85 10.79 2.77
CA MET A 216 4.71 11.35 2.04
C MET A 216 3.49 11.62 2.94
N PHE A 217 3.39 10.89 4.05
CA PHE A 217 2.33 11.04 5.06
C PHE A 217 2.79 11.76 6.32
N CYS A 218 3.97 12.41 6.29
CA CYS A 218 4.57 13.08 7.45
C CYS A 218 4.81 12.12 8.63
N LEU A 219 5.08 10.85 8.35
CA LEU A 219 5.44 9.83 9.33
C LEU A 219 6.97 9.71 9.43
N PRO A 220 7.50 9.19 10.56
CA PRO A 220 8.92 8.86 10.68
C PRO A 220 9.34 7.83 9.63
N ALA A 221 10.63 7.84 9.25
CA ALA A 221 11.18 6.86 8.32
C ALA A 221 11.01 5.41 8.83
N TRP A 222 11.00 4.44 7.91
CA TRP A 222 10.83 3.02 8.23
C TRP A 222 11.73 2.53 9.37
N GLY A 223 13.01 2.92 9.37
CA GLY A 223 13.95 2.51 10.42
C GLY A 223 13.59 3.02 11.82
N GLU A 224 12.90 4.15 11.92
CA GLU A 224 12.40 4.66 13.21
C GLU A 224 11.10 3.96 13.61
N LEU A 225 10.21 3.70 12.64
CA LEU A 225 8.97 2.96 12.88
C LEU A 225 9.23 1.54 13.38
N LEU A 226 10.28 0.88 12.89
CA LEU A 226 10.70 -0.44 13.35
C LEU A 226 11.18 -0.47 14.81
N LYS A 227 11.77 0.61 15.32
CA LYS A 227 12.21 0.68 16.73
C LYS A 227 11.05 0.54 17.70
N PHE A 228 9.84 0.96 17.31
CA PHE A 228 8.64 0.77 18.14
C PHE A 228 8.20 -0.70 18.26
N VAL A 229 8.69 -1.58 17.38
CA VAL A 229 8.40 -3.04 17.43
C VAL A 229 9.24 -3.72 18.49
N ILE A 230 10.47 -3.26 18.73
CA ILE A 230 11.51 -3.96 19.53
C ILE A 230 11.50 -3.51 21.00
N LEU A 231 11.04 -2.30 21.30
CA LEU A 231 11.30 -1.64 22.59
C LEU A 231 10.15 -1.74 23.61
N LYS A 232 9.14 -2.54 23.40
CA LYS A 232 8.07 -2.75 24.37
C LYS A 232 7.59 -4.20 24.34
#